data_bf9903f1ee801dbab0d88a0c5e4b5d2f
#
_entry.id   bf9903f1ee801dbab0d88a0c5e4b5d2f
#
_cell.length_a   1.000
_cell.length_b   1.000
_cell.length_c   1.000
_cell.angle_alpha   90.00
_cell.angle_beta   90.00
_cell.angle_gamma   90.00
#
_symmetry.space_group_name_H-M   'P 1'
#
loop_
_entity.id
_entity.type
_entity.pdbx_description
1 polymer ?
#
loop_
_entity_poly.entity_id
_entity_poly.type
_entity_poly.pdbx_seq_one_letter_code
_entity_poly.pdbx_strand_id
1 'polypeptide(L)'
;MFLALLGACGKSPPPPSIPKVSEKDIQKCLTGKPTVREGYRHHMLEEGETLYRVSVMYGTTVEELIEVNNIEDYTDIPTGTMLRIPGAVISTGLVWPLPGKISSGFGRRGRRYHWGIDIPAPKGTPIRAAADGYVLISSDGMRGFSGYGRIVVIEHGGGISTLYAHNSRNDVKPGICVRSGETIAEVGATGNATGSHLHFEVRNNGKPVNPLNYLP
;
A
#
# COMPACT_ATOMS: atom_id res chain seq x y z
N MET A 1 18.72 5.58 44.59
CA MET A 1 18.64 4.31 43.82
C MET A 1 17.85 4.56 42.56
N PHE A 2 18.53 4.99 41.48
CA PHE A 2 17.89 5.31 40.18
C PHE A 2 17.72 4.01 39.41
N LEU A 3 16.46 3.60 39.21
CA LEU A 3 16.12 2.50 38.33
C LEU A 3 16.17 3.01 36.89
N ALA A 4 17.20 2.64 36.14
CA ALA A 4 17.29 2.86 34.71
C ALA A 4 16.20 2.01 34.02
N LEU A 5 15.16 2.64 33.50
CA LEU A 5 14.24 2.03 32.55
C LEU A 5 14.99 1.76 31.24
N LEU A 6 15.43 0.53 31.09
CA LEU A 6 15.89 -0.01 29.81
C LEU A 6 14.74 0.09 28.81
N GLY A 7 14.79 1.09 27.94
CA GLY A 7 13.87 1.25 26.83
C GLY A 7 13.89 0.00 25.96
N ALA A 8 12.79 -0.73 25.94
CA ALA A 8 12.57 -1.87 25.06
C ALA A 8 12.84 -1.44 23.61
N CYS A 9 13.74 -2.11 22.95
CA CYS A 9 14.17 -1.92 21.57
C CYS A 9 12.99 -2.28 20.65
N GLY A 10 12.12 -1.27 20.36
CA GLY A 10 10.84 -1.48 19.72
C GLY A 10 10.98 -1.85 18.24
N LYS A 11 10.75 -3.11 17.92
CA LYS A 11 10.31 -3.51 16.58
C LYS A 11 8.95 -2.83 16.33
N SER A 12 8.70 -2.37 15.09
CA SER A 12 7.37 -1.89 14.73
C SER A 12 6.34 -2.96 15.12
N PRO A 13 5.22 -2.60 15.76
CA PRO A 13 4.18 -3.57 16.05
C PRO A 13 3.71 -4.22 14.74
N PRO A 14 3.28 -5.49 14.77
CA PRO A 14 2.69 -6.12 13.60
C PRO A 14 1.47 -5.30 13.14
N PRO A 15 1.17 -5.29 11.84
CA PRO A 15 0.00 -4.59 11.33
C PRO A 15 -1.26 -5.17 11.96
N PRO A 16 -2.28 -4.35 12.26
CA PRO A 16 -3.51 -4.81 12.86
C PRO A 16 -4.24 -5.79 11.92
N SER A 17 -4.91 -6.80 12.48
CA SER A 17 -5.71 -7.73 11.72
C SER A 17 -6.98 -7.08 11.19
N ILE A 18 -7.36 -7.42 9.96
CA ILE A 18 -8.62 -7.00 9.33
C ILE A 18 -9.69 -8.07 9.61
N PRO A 19 -10.95 -7.67 9.93
CA PRO A 19 -12.06 -8.60 10.06
C PRO A 19 -12.26 -9.41 8.78
N LYS A 20 -12.62 -10.68 8.92
CA LYS A 20 -13.04 -11.49 7.78
C LYS A 20 -14.52 -11.28 7.50
N VAL A 21 -14.89 -11.27 6.24
CA VAL A 21 -16.27 -11.21 5.76
C VAL A 21 -16.55 -12.44 4.88
N SER A 22 -17.83 -12.76 4.66
CA SER A 22 -18.19 -13.91 3.85
C SER A 22 -17.85 -13.63 2.36
N GLU A 23 -17.34 -14.66 1.66
CA GLU A 23 -17.05 -14.57 0.22
C GLU A 23 -18.31 -14.18 -0.58
N LYS A 24 -19.50 -14.63 -0.12
CA LYS A 24 -20.78 -14.28 -0.74
C LYS A 24 -21.07 -12.77 -0.72
N ASP A 25 -20.68 -12.07 0.35
CA ASP A 25 -20.91 -10.63 0.46
C ASP A 25 -19.90 -9.86 -0.39
N ILE A 26 -18.66 -10.31 -0.44
CA ILE A 26 -17.64 -9.75 -1.34
C ILE A 26 -18.08 -9.91 -2.79
N GLN A 27 -18.50 -11.13 -3.18
CA GLN A 27 -18.84 -11.45 -4.57
C GLN A 27 -19.99 -10.60 -5.15
N LYS A 28 -20.91 -10.12 -4.30
CA LYS A 28 -21.96 -9.18 -4.72
C LYS A 28 -21.40 -7.83 -5.22
N CYS A 29 -20.23 -7.44 -4.73
CA CYS A 29 -19.60 -6.17 -5.02
C CYS A 29 -18.64 -6.21 -6.22
N LEU A 30 -18.26 -7.41 -6.66
CA LEU A 30 -17.26 -7.56 -7.72
C LEU A 30 -17.92 -7.60 -9.11
N THR A 31 -17.40 -6.81 -10.04
CA THR A 31 -17.88 -6.78 -11.44
C THR A 31 -16.95 -7.51 -12.42
N GLY A 32 -15.73 -7.86 -11.99
CA GLY A 32 -14.74 -8.52 -12.84
C GLY A 32 -13.96 -9.60 -12.12
N LYS A 33 -13.35 -10.53 -12.90
CA LYS A 33 -12.39 -11.51 -12.38
C LYS A 33 -10.97 -10.94 -12.49
N PRO A 34 -10.08 -11.22 -11.53
CA PRO A 34 -8.67 -10.92 -11.68
C PRO A 34 -8.12 -11.59 -12.94
N THR A 35 -7.38 -10.88 -13.75
CA THR A 35 -6.71 -11.43 -14.93
C THR A 35 -5.21 -11.34 -14.75
N VAL A 36 -4.49 -12.39 -15.16
CA VAL A 36 -3.02 -12.35 -15.25
C VAL A 36 -2.68 -11.71 -16.59
N ARG A 37 -1.84 -10.69 -16.58
CA ARG A 37 -1.30 -10.04 -17.78
C ARG A 37 0.22 -9.98 -17.69
N GLU A 38 0.88 -10.02 -18.82
CA GLU A 38 2.28 -9.57 -18.87
C GLU A 38 2.35 -8.08 -18.62
N GLY A 39 3.32 -7.66 -17.83
CA GLY A 39 3.47 -6.25 -17.46
C GLY A 39 4.66 -6.04 -16.55
N TYR A 40 4.67 -4.88 -15.92
CA TYR A 40 5.73 -4.49 -14.99
C TYR A 40 5.16 -4.31 -13.59
N ARG A 41 5.85 -4.89 -12.59
CA ARG A 41 5.71 -4.48 -11.19
C ARG A 41 6.62 -3.29 -10.95
N HIS A 42 6.35 -2.49 -9.94
CA HIS A 42 7.19 -1.36 -9.57
C HIS A 42 7.92 -1.63 -8.26
N HIS A 43 9.21 -1.25 -8.20
CA HIS A 43 10.04 -1.34 -7.02
C HIS A 43 10.78 -0.03 -6.83
N MET A 44 10.65 0.59 -5.65
CA MET A 44 11.41 1.78 -5.30
C MET A 44 12.72 1.35 -4.63
N LEU A 45 13.85 1.70 -5.25
CA LEU A 45 15.17 1.33 -4.79
C LEU A 45 15.45 1.94 -3.40
N GLU A 46 15.75 1.10 -2.42
CA GLU A 46 16.09 1.51 -1.06
C GLU A 46 17.57 1.83 -0.91
N GLU A 47 17.94 2.56 0.16
CA GLU A 47 19.33 2.88 0.46
C GLU A 47 20.18 1.61 0.65
N GLY A 48 21.27 1.50 -0.10
CA GLY A 48 22.16 0.33 -0.09
C GLY A 48 21.60 -0.92 -0.80
N GLU A 49 20.49 -0.79 -1.49
CA GLU A 49 19.94 -1.85 -2.33
C GLU A 49 20.58 -1.81 -3.72
N THR A 50 20.78 -2.98 -4.32
CA THR A 50 21.40 -3.13 -5.64
C THR A 50 20.46 -3.80 -6.63
N LEU A 51 20.64 -3.59 -7.93
CA LEU A 51 19.87 -4.30 -8.96
C LEU A 51 19.96 -5.83 -8.81
N TYR A 52 21.11 -6.34 -8.36
CA TYR A 52 21.27 -7.77 -8.10
C TYR A 52 20.32 -8.27 -7.00
N ARG A 53 20.18 -7.53 -5.90
CA ARG A 53 19.23 -7.89 -4.83
C ARG A 53 17.78 -7.82 -5.31
N VAL A 54 17.46 -6.79 -6.09
CA VAL A 54 16.14 -6.64 -6.71
C VAL A 54 15.86 -7.79 -7.68
N SER A 55 16.82 -8.16 -8.55
CA SER A 55 16.64 -9.26 -9.50
C SER A 55 16.37 -10.60 -8.79
N VAL A 56 17.11 -10.90 -7.74
CA VAL A 56 16.89 -12.11 -6.92
C VAL A 56 15.51 -12.08 -6.24
N MET A 57 15.11 -10.91 -5.70
CA MET A 57 13.82 -10.74 -5.02
C MET A 57 12.62 -11.02 -5.93
N TYR A 58 12.73 -10.67 -7.20
CA TYR A 58 11.62 -10.76 -8.16
C TYR A 58 11.77 -11.92 -9.16
N GLY A 59 12.88 -12.67 -9.10
CA GLY A 59 13.11 -13.80 -10.01
C GLY A 59 13.34 -13.37 -11.47
N THR A 60 13.95 -12.21 -11.66
CA THR A 60 14.39 -11.66 -12.96
C THR A 60 15.92 -11.58 -13.00
N THR A 61 16.49 -11.02 -14.06
CA THR A 61 17.94 -10.81 -14.17
C THR A 61 18.31 -9.34 -14.06
N VAL A 62 19.58 -9.03 -13.79
CA VAL A 62 20.09 -7.65 -13.75
C VAL A 62 20.00 -7.04 -15.15
N GLU A 63 20.30 -7.81 -16.19
CA GLU A 63 20.24 -7.42 -17.58
C GLU A 63 18.83 -7.00 -18.00
N GLU A 64 17.81 -7.80 -17.64
CA GLU A 64 16.40 -7.46 -17.88
C GLU A 64 15.99 -6.17 -17.15
N LEU A 65 16.46 -5.98 -15.91
CA LEU A 65 16.19 -4.75 -15.16
C LEU A 65 16.83 -3.52 -15.82
N ILE A 66 18.07 -3.64 -16.31
CA ILE A 66 18.77 -2.58 -17.04
C ILE A 66 18.00 -2.21 -18.31
N GLU A 67 17.64 -3.22 -19.11
CA GLU A 67 16.97 -3.02 -20.39
C GLU A 67 15.60 -2.33 -20.23
N VAL A 68 14.72 -2.88 -19.39
CA VAL A 68 13.35 -2.33 -19.24
C VAL A 68 13.28 -0.96 -18.58
N ASN A 69 14.34 -0.57 -17.86
CA ASN A 69 14.44 0.73 -17.18
C ASN A 69 15.33 1.73 -17.93
N ASN A 70 15.95 1.33 -19.04
CA ASN A 70 16.90 2.13 -19.81
C ASN A 70 18.02 2.69 -18.89
N ILE A 71 18.62 1.83 -18.05
CA ILE A 71 19.68 2.22 -17.12
C ILE A 71 21.00 2.24 -17.89
N GLU A 72 21.60 3.41 -18.03
CA GLU A 72 22.90 3.57 -18.69
C GLU A 72 24.06 3.24 -17.74
N ASP A 73 23.96 3.70 -16.49
CA ASP A 73 24.96 3.40 -15.44
C ASP A 73 24.26 2.69 -14.26
N TYR A 74 24.48 1.38 -14.16
CA TYR A 74 23.93 0.56 -13.08
C TYR A 74 24.75 0.63 -11.78
N THR A 75 25.91 1.32 -11.79
CA THR A 75 26.77 1.46 -10.61
C THR A 75 26.37 2.63 -9.73
N ASP A 76 25.60 3.60 -10.27
CA ASP A 76 25.15 4.80 -9.56
C ASP A 76 23.66 5.07 -9.84
N ILE A 77 22.79 4.23 -9.27
CA ILE A 77 21.35 4.43 -9.37
C ILE A 77 20.88 5.11 -8.08
N PRO A 78 20.28 6.32 -8.18
CA PRO A 78 19.85 7.05 -6.99
C PRO A 78 18.83 6.28 -6.15
N THR A 79 18.99 6.31 -4.83
CA THR A 79 17.97 5.85 -3.88
C THR A 79 16.64 6.55 -4.16
N GLY A 80 15.53 5.80 -4.12
CA GLY A 80 14.21 6.30 -4.47
C GLY A 80 13.87 6.20 -5.97
N THR A 81 14.79 5.68 -6.79
CA THR A 81 14.49 5.38 -8.20
C THR A 81 13.40 4.32 -8.29
N MET A 82 12.36 4.59 -9.08
CA MET A 82 11.29 3.65 -9.35
C MET A 82 11.69 2.73 -10.50
N LEU A 83 11.94 1.47 -10.20
CA LEU A 83 12.28 0.43 -11.18
C LEU A 83 11.01 -0.28 -11.67
N ARG A 84 10.92 -0.50 -12.97
CA ARG A 84 9.99 -1.44 -13.60
C ARG A 84 10.60 -2.84 -13.54
N ILE A 85 9.84 -3.79 -13.01
CA ILE A 85 10.26 -5.20 -12.86
C ILE A 85 9.47 -6.03 -13.85
N PRO A 86 10.09 -6.66 -14.85
CA PRO A 86 9.39 -7.49 -15.82
C PRO A 86 8.80 -8.74 -15.16
N GLY A 87 7.71 -9.24 -15.69
CA GLY A 87 7.11 -10.51 -15.25
C GLY A 87 5.59 -10.53 -15.34
N ALA A 88 5.01 -11.64 -14.90
CA ALA A 88 3.57 -11.76 -14.80
C ALA A 88 3.03 -10.86 -13.69
N VAL A 89 2.19 -9.92 -14.04
CA VAL A 89 1.41 -9.11 -13.09
C VAL A 89 0.05 -9.77 -12.92
N ILE A 90 -0.30 -10.08 -11.71
CA ILE A 90 -1.70 -10.35 -11.41
C ILE A 90 -2.40 -9.01 -11.55
N SER A 91 -3.16 -8.83 -12.64
CA SER A 91 -4.02 -7.66 -12.75
C SER A 91 -5.11 -7.80 -11.70
N THR A 92 -4.85 -7.27 -10.53
CA THR A 92 -5.85 -7.14 -9.47
C THR A 92 -6.91 -6.12 -9.84
N GLY A 93 -6.76 -5.46 -11.00
CA GLY A 93 -7.61 -4.34 -11.40
C GLY A 93 -7.44 -3.11 -10.51
N LEU A 94 -6.41 -3.08 -9.65
CA LEU A 94 -6.17 -1.92 -8.80
C LEU A 94 -5.73 -0.72 -9.65
N VAL A 95 -6.33 0.43 -9.37
CA VAL A 95 -5.92 1.73 -9.89
C VAL A 95 -5.34 2.59 -8.76
N TRP A 96 -4.58 3.63 -9.13
CA TRP A 96 -4.05 4.57 -8.14
C TRP A 96 -5.18 5.24 -7.35
N PRO A 97 -5.17 5.17 -6.01
CA PRO A 97 -6.22 5.78 -5.17
C PRO A 97 -6.12 7.31 -5.13
N LEU A 98 -4.94 7.83 -5.45
CA LEU A 98 -4.62 9.25 -5.44
C LEU A 98 -3.50 9.51 -6.45
N PRO A 99 -3.62 10.51 -7.36
CA PRO A 99 -2.49 10.93 -8.19
C PRO A 99 -1.44 11.65 -7.33
N GLY A 100 -0.17 11.38 -7.57
CA GLY A 100 0.91 12.06 -6.85
C GLY A 100 2.23 11.30 -6.85
N LYS A 101 3.27 11.94 -6.35
CA LYS A 101 4.57 11.29 -6.13
C LYS A 101 4.57 10.60 -4.77
N ILE A 102 5.18 9.43 -4.69
CA ILE A 102 5.38 8.72 -3.42
C ILE A 102 6.49 9.45 -2.65
N SER A 103 6.20 9.84 -1.42
CA SER A 103 7.19 10.41 -0.51
C SER A 103 7.86 9.35 0.35
N SER A 104 7.24 8.17 0.48
CA SER A 104 7.71 7.12 1.35
C SER A 104 7.23 5.75 0.88
N GLY A 105 8.17 4.83 0.61
CA GLY A 105 7.90 3.48 0.11
C GLY A 105 7.52 2.48 1.18
N PHE A 106 7.11 1.28 0.73
CA PHE A 106 6.90 0.10 1.57
C PHE A 106 8.25 -0.47 1.98
N GLY A 107 8.39 -0.93 3.23
CA GLY A 107 9.57 -1.67 3.64
C GLY A 107 10.22 -1.20 4.93
N ARG A 108 11.46 -1.62 5.13
CA ARG A 108 12.22 -1.39 6.35
C ARG A 108 12.81 0.01 6.39
N ARG A 109 12.65 0.71 7.51
CA ARG A 109 13.23 2.03 7.80
C ARG A 109 14.06 1.95 9.09
N GLY A 110 15.29 1.60 8.98
CA GLY A 110 16.15 1.33 10.14
C GLY A 110 15.54 0.27 11.06
N ARG A 111 15.06 0.68 12.26
CA ARG A 111 14.37 -0.21 13.22
C ARG A 111 12.89 -0.33 13.02
N ARG A 112 12.26 0.50 12.19
CA ARG A 112 10.81 0.51 11.91
C ARG A 112 10.52 -0.14 10.57
N TYR A 113 9.27 -0.52 10.36
CA TYR A 113 8.77 -1.04 9.10
C TYR A 113 7.56 -0.23 8.65
N HIS A 114 7.51 0.14 7.37
CA HIS A 114 6.40 0.84 6.75
C HIS A 114 5.56 -0.15 5.93
N TRP A 115 4.30 -0.30 6.32
CA TRP A 115 3.42 -1.33 5.78
C TRP A 115 2.67 -0.93 4.51
N GLY A 116 2.93 0.27 3.99
CA GLY A 116 2.29 0.83 2.81
C GLY A 116 3.18 1.80 2.05
N ILE A 117 2.56 2.66 1.27
CA ILE A 117 3.19 3.82 0.63
C ILE A 117 2.50 5.10 1.11
N ASP A 118 3.25 6.20 1.17
CA ASP A 118 2.72 7.51 1.52
C ASP A 118 2.70 8.42 0.29
N ILE A 119 1.53 8.98 -0.02
CA ILE A 119 1.28 9.88 -1.15
C ILE A 119 0.84 11.23 -0.60
N PRO A 120 1.72 12.25 -0.56
CA PRO A 120 1.40 13.59 -0.10
C PRO A 120 0.36 14.26 -0.99
N ALA A 121 -0.62 14.88 -0.35
CA ALA A 121 -1.60 15.73 -1.03
C ALA A 121 -2.23 16.72 -0.03
N PRO A 122 -2.80 17.83 -0.50
CA PRO A 122 -3.54 18.77 0.34
C PRO A 122 -4.67 18.08 1.11
N LYS A 123 -4.92 18.51 2.35
CA LYS A 123 -6.08 18.05 3.12
C LYS A 123 -7.36 18.30 2.34
N GLY A 124 -8.27 17.33 2.33
CA GLY A 124 -9.53 17.39 1.59
C GLY A 124 -9.44 16.88 0.13
N THR A 125 -8.24 16.50 -0.36
CA THR A 125 -8.11 15.87 -1.68
C THR A 125 -8.88 14.54 -1.68
N PRO A 126 -9.74 14.28 -2.70
CA PRO A 126 -10.50 13.03 -2.76
C PRO A 126 -9.60 11.80 -2.89
N ILE A 127 -9.86 10.81 -2.05
CA ILE A 127 -9.26 9.46 -2.12
C ILE A 127 -10.26 8.54 -2.81
N ARG A 128 -9.78 7.76 -3.77
CA ARG A 128 -10.63 6.86 -4.58
C ARG A 128 -10.38 5.40 -4.23
N ALA A 129 -11.44 4.58 -4.32
CA ALA A 129 -11.32 3.14 -4.21
C ALA A 129 -10.42 2.59 -5.31
N ALA A 130 -9.40 1.81 -4.93
CA ALA A 130 -8.44 1.26 -5.88
C ALA A 130 -9.05 0.19 -6.80
N ALA A 131 -10.14 -0.47 -6.40
CA ALA A 131 -10.92 -1.41 -7.21
C ALA A 131 -12.35 -1.51 -6.70
N ASP A 132 -13.20 -2.22 -7.43
CA ASP A 132 -14.50 -2.68 -6.93
C ASP A 132 -14.31 -3.46 -5.63
N GLY A 133 -15.22 -3.33 -4.68
CA GLY A 133 -15.08 -4.09 -3.44
C GLY A 133 -16.16 -3.81 -2.39
N TYR A 134 -16.01 -4.52 -1.28
CA TYR A 134 -16.87 -4.45 -0.11
C TYR A 134 -16.16 -3.69 1.02
N VAL A 135 -16.76 -2.64 1.56
CA VAL A 135 -16.19 -1.86 2.66
C VAL A 135 -16.26 -2.64 3.97
N LEU A 136 -15.10 -3.09 4.46
CA LEU A 136 -14.97 -3.82 5.71
C LEU A 136 -14.96 -2.89 6.93
N ILE A 137 -14.22 -1.79 6.81
CA ILE A 137 -14.01 -0.83 7.88
C ILE A 137 -14.14 0.58 7.30
N SER A 138 -14.86 1.43 8.03
CA SER A 138 -14.82 2.87 7.92
C SER A 138 -14.93 3.43 9.34
N SER A 139 -13.83 3.97 9.88
CA SER A 139 -13.76 4.32 11.30
C SER A 139 -12.91 5.56 11.53
N ASP A 140 -13.28 6.33 12.56
CA ASP A 140 -12.56 7.53 13.04
C ASP A 140 -11.45 7.21 14.06
N GLY A 141 -11.13 5.95 14.20
CA GLY A 141 -10.15 5.42 15.15
C GLY A 141 -10.67 4.10 15.73
N MET A 142 -9.99 3.03 15.41
CA MET A 142 -10.35 1.70 15.86
C MET A 142 -9.21 1.13 16.71
N ARG A 143 -9.55 0.35 17.76
CA ARG A 143 -8.56 -0.33 18.58
C ARG A 143 -7.64 -1.17 17.70
N GLY A 144 -6.33 -0.99 17.84
CA GLY A 144 -5.30 -1.59 16.98
C GLY A 144 -4.89 -0.70 15.79
N PHE A 145 -5.71 0.27 15.39
CA PHE A 145 -5.43 1.21 14.30
C PHE A 145 -5.16 2.63 14.77
N SER A 146 -4.88 2.86 16.07
CA SER A 146 -4.72 4.21 16.64
C SER A 146 -3.70 5.07 15.91
N GLY A 147 -2.60 4.48 15.43
CA GLY A 147 -1.58 5.17 14.65
C GLY A 147 -2.04 5.56 13.24
N TYR A 148 -3.03 4.88 12.68
CA TYR A 148 -3.56 5.14 11.34
C TYR A 148 -4.58 6.28 11.29
N GLY A 149 -5.13 6.69 12.45
CA GLY A 149 -6.19 7.70 12.51
C GLY A 149 -7.49 7.22 11.88
N ARG A 150 -8.13 8.06 11.07
CA ARG A 150 -9.31 7.67 10.29
C ARG A 150 -8.91 6.75 9.14
N ILE A 151 -9.64 5.64 9.00
CA ILE A 151 -9.33 4.60 8.03
C ILE A 151 -10.56 4.15 7.25
N VAL A 152 -10.32 3.73 6.01
CA VAL A 152 -11.22 2.88 5.23
C VAL A 152 -10.45 1.61 4.86
N VAL A 153 -11.11 0.46 4.94
CA VAL A 153 -10.58 -0.82 4.45
C VAL A 153 -11.60 -1.45 3.52
N ILE A 154 -11.15 -1.87 2.34
CA ILE A 154 -11.98 -2.45 1.29
C ILE A 154 -11.43 -3.83 0.93
N GLU A 155 -12.30 -4.84 0.87
CA GLU A 155 -12.00 -6.19 0.39
C GLU A 155 -12.40 -6.31 -1.07
N HIS A 156 -11.46 -6.80 -1.91
CA HIS A 156 -11.62 -6.88 -3.36
C HIS A 156 -11.78 -8.31 -3.88
N GLY A 157 -11.90 -9.29 -2.97
CA GLY A 157 -11.90 -10.72 -3.30
C GLY A 157 -10.51 -11.28 -3.58
N GLY A 158 -10.43 -12.61 -3.70
CA GLY A 158 -9.15 -13.30 -3.92
C GLY A 158 -8.12 -13.08 -2.81
N GLY A 159 -8.55 -12.68 -1.61
CA GLY A 159 -7.68 -12.36 -0.47
C GLY A 159 -7.01 -10.99 -0.56
N ILE A 160 -7.37 -10.16 -1.53
CA ILE A 160 -6.80 -8.81 -1.70
C ILE A 160 -7.68 -7.77 -1.02
N SER A 161 -7.08 -7.00 -0.12
CA SER A 161 -7.72 -5.84 0.48
C SER A 161 -6.81 -4.61 0.43
N THR A 162 -7.43 -3.42 0.46
CA THR A 162 -6.72 -2.13 0.51
C THR A 162 -7.11 -1.36 1.76
N LEU A 163 -6.15 -0.60 2.31
CA LEU A 163 -6.34 0.24 3.47
C LEU A 163 -5.90 1.67 3.12
N TYR A 164 -6.75 2.62 3.51
CA TYR A 164 -6.59 4.06 3.30
C TYR A 164 -6.60 4.73 4.66
N ALA A 165 -5.51 5.39 5.04
CA ALA A 165 -5.35 5.94 6.37
C ALA A 165 -4.98 7.42 6.38
N HIS A 166 -5.00 8.00 7.60
CA HIS A 166 -4.80 9.41 7.91
C HIS A 166 -5.88 10.33 7.35
N ASN A 167 -7.05 9.77 6.98
CA ASN A 167 -8.14 10.50 6.35
C ASN A 167 -8.62 11.68 7.20
N SER A 168 -9.05 12.77 6.55
CA SER A 168 -9.76 13.87 7.22
C SER A 168 -11.25 13.55 7.38
N ARG A 169 -11.82 12.78 6.44
CA ARG A 169 -13.20 12.33 6.40
C ARG A 169 -13.30 11.00 5.66
N ASN A 170 -14.22 10.15 6.09
CA ASN A 170 -14.62 8.95 5.36
C ASN A 170 -16.02 9.18 4.78
N ASP A 171 -16.23 8.90 3.50
CA ASP A 171 -17.48 9.13 2.79
C ASP A 171 -18.32 7.85 2.63
N VAL A 172 -17.76 6.71 3.04
CA VAL A 172 -18.38 5.40 2.95
C VAL A 172 -18.60 4.78 4.32
N LYS A 173 -19.50 3.79 4.40
CA LYS A 173 -19.81 3.04 5.63
C LYS A 173 -19.47 1.56 5.45
N PRO A 174 -19.17 0.83 6.53
CA PRO A 174 -19.01 -0.61 6.46
C PRO A 174 -20.29 -1.27 5.91
N GLY A 175 -20.11 -2.34 5.14
CA GLY A 175 -21.21 -3.13 4.61
C GLY A 175 -21.70 -2.71 3.22
N ILE A 176 -21.20 -1.64 2.62
CA ILE A 176 -21.57 -1.22 1.27
C ILE A 176 -20.57 -1.67 0.22
N CYS A 177 -21.03 -1.75 -1.02
CA CYS A 177 -20.16 -1.91 -2.19
C CYS A 177 -19.68 -0.56 -2.69
N VAL A 178 -18.44 -0.52 -3.18
CA VAL A 178 -17.85 0.62 -3.87
C VAL A 178 -17.31 0.19 -5.23
N ARG A 179 -17.22 1.13 -6.15
CA ARG A 179 -16.65 0.91 -7.49
C ARG A 179 -15.24 1.46 -7.58
N SER A 180 -14.43 0.86 -8.44
CA SER A 180 -13.10 1.38 -8.80
C SER A 180 -13.21 2.85 -9.20
N GLY A 181 -12.36 3.70 -8.61
CA GLY A 181 -12.37 5.15 -8.85
C GLY A 181 -13.43 5.96 -8.10
N GLU A 182 -14.35 5.32 -7.37
CA GLU A 182 -15.33 5.99 -6.53
C GLU A 182 -14.65 6.72 -5.36
N THR A 183 -15.07 7.95 -5.06
CA THR A 183 -14.56 8.69 -3.90
C THR A 183 -15.06 8.05 -2.61
N ILE A 184 -14.12 7.67 -1.73
CA ILE A 184 -14.40 6.93 -0.49
C ILE A 184 -13.98 7.69 0.77
N ALA A 185 -13.09 8.66 0.63
CA ALA A 185 -12.53 9.43 1.74
C ALA A 185 -11.86 10.71 1.22
N GLU A 186 -11.37 11.53 2.15
CA GLU A 186 -10.54 12.70 1.87
C GLU A 186 -9.20 12.62 2.61
N VAL A 187 -8.13 13.07 1.94
CA VAL A 187 -6.79 13.18 2.55
C VAL A 187 -6.81 14.05 3.80
N GLY A 188 -6.10 13.59 4.81
CA GLY A 188 -5.97 14.31 6.09
C GLY A 188 -4.57 14.14 6.69
N ALA A 189 -4.52 14.30 8.01
CA ALA A 189 -3.33 14.13 8.84
C ALA A 189 -3.73 13.59 10.22
N THR A 190 -4.70 12.66 10.28
CA THR A 190 -5.15 12.06 11.54
C THR A 190 -4.22 10.92 11.97
N GLY A 191 -4.25 10.54 13.24
CA GLY A 191 -3.34 9.54 13.81
C GLY A 191 -1.90 10.05 13.93
N ASN A 192 -0.93 9.21 13.60
CA ASN A 192 0.51 9.52 13.72
C ASN A 192 1.11 10.18 12.46
N ALA A 193 0.30 10.88 11.67
CA ALA A 193 0.77 11.58 10.49
C ALA A 193 1.56 12.84 10.86
N THR A 194 2.68 13.11 10.19
CA THR A 194 3.49 14.33 10.36
C THR A 194 3.08 15.46 9.40
N GLY A 195 2.22 15.19 8.44
CA GLY A 195 1.71 16.12 7.44
C GLY A 195 0.56 15.50 6.66
N SER A 196 -0.09 16.27 5.79
CA SER A 196 -1.21 15.76 4.98
C SER A 196 -0.73 14.81 3.90
N HIS A 197 -1.17 13.56 3.97
CA HIS A 197 -0.89 12.52 2.99
C HIS A 197 -1.92 11.39 3.08
N LEU A 198 -2.01 10.59 2.04
CA LEU A 198 -2.63 9.28 2.08
C LEU A 198 -1.56 8.25 2.44
N HIS A 199 -1.77 7.48 3.52
CA HIS A 199 -1.09 6.21 3.73
C HIS A 199 -1.93 5.10 3.09
N PHE A 200 -1.36 4.38 2.12
CA PHE A 200 -2.05 3.35 1.33
C PHE A 200 -1.36 1.99 1.49
N GLU A 201 -2.13 0.98 1.89
CA GLU A 201 -1.66 -0.41 1.96
C GLU A 201 -2.43 -1.30 0.99
N VAL A 202 -1.73 -2.28 0.43
CA VAL A 202 -2.31 -3.48 -0.18
C VAL A 202 -2.00 -4.65 0.73
N ARG A 203 -2.99 -5.51 0.96
CA ARG A 203 -2.82 -6.72 1.76
C ARG A 203 -3.26 -7.93 0.98
N ASN A 204 -2.46 -8.99 1.06
CA ASN A 204 -2.77 -10.28 0.49
C ASN A 204 -2.96 -11.29 1.63
N ASN A 205 -4.15 -11.88 1.73
CA ASN A 205 -4.57 -12.75 2.83
C ASN A 205 -4.29 -12.12 4.22
N GLY A 206 -4.60 -10.82 4.35
CA GLY A 206 -4.43 -10.03 5.56
C GLY A 206 -3.00 -9.57 5.85
N LYS A 207 -2.00 -9.98 5.08
CA LYS A 207 -0.60 -9.58 5.24
C LYS A 207 -0.30 -8.39 4.33
N PRO A 208 0.26 -7.27 4.84
CA PRO A 208 0.71 -6.17 4.01
C PRO A 208 1.78 -6.63 3.00
N VAL A 209 1.63 -6.16 1.78
CA VAL A 209 2.54 -6.40 0.66
C VAL A 209 2.88 -5.07 0.01
N ASN A 210 3.97 -5.01 -0.77
CA ASN A 210 4.33 -3.77 -1.45
C ASN A 210 3.23 -3.35 -2.45
N PRO A 211 2.56 -2.19 -2.25
CA PRO A 211 1.48 -1.74 -3.11
C PRO A 211 1.89 -1.57 -4.58
N LEU A 212 3.17 -1.25 -4.83
CA LEU A 212 3.71 -1.05 -6.17
C LEU A 212 3.75 -2.33 -7.02
N ASN A 213 3.60 -3.50 -6.40
CA ASN A 213 3.47 -4.76 -7.11
C ASN A 213 2.04 -5.00 -7.64
N TYR A 214 1.09 -4.14 -7.28
CA TYR A 214 -0.34 -4.30 -7.57
C TYR A 214 -0.94 -3.11 -8.32
N LEU A 215 -0.28 -1.96 -8.27
CA LEU A 215 -0.66 -0.74 -8.99
C LEU A 215 -0.05 -0.71 -10.40
N PRO A 216 -0.72 -0.06 -11.39
CA PRO A 216 -0.22 0.07 -12.75
C PRO A 216 0.98 1.00 -12.87
#